data_25ae9d142f05507cfb2fcab6dcd1317c
#
_entry.id   25ae9d142f05507cfb2fcab6dcd1317c
#
_cell.length_a   1.000
_cell.length_b   1.000
_cell.length_c   1.000
_cell.angle_alpha   90.00
_cell.angle_beta   90.00
_cell.angle_gamma   90.00
#
_symmetry.space_group_name_H-M   'P 1'
#
loop_
_entity.id
_entity.type
_entity.pdbx_description
1 polymer ?
#
loop_
_entity_poly.entity_id
_entity_poly.type
_entity_poly.pdbx_seq_one_letter_code
_entity_poly.pdbx_strand_id
1 'polypeptide(L)'
;MTMTKDGTLTGTIDGTFTAEKMYGAVWNDYAEYRTQKEIIEPGYCVASTDDGQVYKTTEKFQACDGIVSDTFGFAIGETDECKTPLAVAGRVLAYCSGNREDYHAGDTVCAGPEGKVCKMTREEIREWPDRIVGIVSEIPEYETWGTDEVLVNGRIWIKVK
;
A
#
# COMPACT_ATOMS: atom_id res chain seq x y z
N MET A 1 -0.68 7.24 -30.02
CA MET A 1 -1.71 6.56 -29.21
C MET A 1 -2.34 5.47 -30.05
N THR A 2 -2.40 4.24 -29.59
CA THR A 2 -2.91 3.09 -30.32
C THR A 2 -4.01 2.41 -29.52
N MET A 3 -5.17 2.18 -30.12
CA MET A 3 -6.26 1.41 -29.52
C MET A 3 -6.25 0.00 -30.10
N THR A 4 -6.23 -1.01 -29.25
CA THR A 4 -6.30 -2.41 -29.68
C THR A 4 -7.75 -2.82 -29.96
N LYS A 5 -7.94 -3.99 -30.62
CA LYS A 5 -9.27 -4.52 -30.98
C LYS A 5 -10.15 -4.84 -29.75
N ASP A 6 -9.54 -5.07 -28.60
CA ASP A 6 -10.21 -5.30 -27.30
C ASP A 6 -10.50 -4.00 -26.55
N GLY A 7 -10.19 -2.83 -27.14
CA GLY A 7 -10.40 -1.52 -26.53
C GLY A 7 -9.25 -1.03 -25.65
N THR A 8 -8.15 -1.76 -25.56
CA THR A 8 -6.98 -1.31 -24.80
C THR A 8 -6.28 -0.17 -25.54
N LEU A 9 -6.05 0.95 -24.85
CA LEU A 9 -5.33 2.09 -25.35
C LEU A 9 -3.91 2.06 -24.75
N THR A 10 -2.91 1.94 -25.61
CA THR A 10 -1.50 2.00 -25.24
C THR A 10 -0.82 3.22 -25.88
N GLY A 11 0.03 3.87 -25.12
CA GLY A 11 0.79 5.01 -25.62
C GLY A 11 1.26 5.94 -24.52
N THR A 12 2.10 6.89 -24.90
CA THR A 12 2.57 7.97 -24.02
C THR A 12 1.83 9.25 -24.39
N ILE A 13 1.34 9.98 -23.40
CA ILE A 13 0.77 11.31 -23.56
C ILE A 13 1.76 12.29 -22.94
N ASP A 14 2.41 13.06 -23.80
CA ASP A 14 3.25 14.18 -23.38
C ASP A 14 2.36 15.43 -23.33
N GLY A 15 1.85 15.73 -22.12
CA GLY A 15 0.93 16.84 -21.94
C GLY A 15 -0.19 16.54 -20.94
N THR A 16 -1.34 17.15 -21.14
CA THR A 16 -2.50 17.05 -20.26
C THR A 16 -3.50 16.00 -20.78
N PHE A 17 -3.93 15.10 -19.90
CA PHE A 17 -5.06 14.21 -20.12
C PHE A 17 -6.28 14.73 -19.34
N THR A 18 -7.41 14.93 -20.04
CA THR A 18 -8.67 15.33 -19.40
C THR A 18 -9.72 14.26 -19.65
N ALA A 19 -10.32 13.76 -18.57
CA ALA A 19 -11.42 12.82 -18.63
C ALA A 19 -12.51 13.24 -17.63
N GLU A 20 -13.78 13.06 -17.99
CA GLU A 20 -14.90 13.28 -17.08
C GLU A 20 -14.91 12.26 -15.94
N LYS A 21 -14.56 11.00 -16.27
CA LYS A 21 -14.44 9.90 -15.32
C LYS A 21 -13.37 8.90 -15.76
N MET A 22 -12.73 8.27 -14.79
CA MET A 22 -11.81 7.17 -15.01
C MET A 22 -12.28 5.95 -14.23
N TYR A 23 -12.34 4.80 -14.89
CA TYR A 23 -12.70 3.52 -14.31
C TYR A 23 -11.57 2.51 -14.51
N GLY A 24 -11.08 1.91 -13.43
CA GLY A 24 -10.14 0.79 -13.47
C GLY A 24 -10.86 -0.53 -13.21
N ALA A 25 -10.59 -1.58 -13.99
CA ALA A 25 -11.26 -2.86 -13.86
C ALA A 25 -10.81 -3.65 -12.62
N VAL A 26 -9.55 -3.49 -12.20
CA VAL A 26 -8.97 -4.16 -11.03
C VAL A 26 -8.13 -3.13 -10.28
N TRP A 27 -8.79 -2.28 -9.53
CA TRP A 27 -8.15 -1.17 -8.86
C TRP A 27 -8.31 -1.27 -7.35
N ASN A 28 -7.19 -1.45 -6.62
CA ASN A 28 -7.20 -1.50 -5.17
C ASN A 28 -6.63 -0.28 -4.52
N ASP A 29 -5.47 0.17 -4.96
CA ASP A 29 -4.80 1.30 -4.36
C ASP A 29 -4.19 2.26 -5.40
N TYR A 30 -3.99 3.46 -4.93
CA TYR A 30 -3.23 4.52 -5.56
C TYR A 30 -1.86 4.55 -4.91
N ALA A 31 -0.80 4.51 -5.73
CA ALA A 31 0.58 4.51 -5.25
C ALA A 31 1.35 5.76 -5.68
N GLU A 32 2.30 6.15 -4.84
CA GLU A 32 3.31 7.16 -5.12
C GLU A 32 4.70 6.51 -5.03
N TYR A 33 5.51 6.67 -6.09
CA TYR A 33 6.87 6.16 -6.09
C TYR A 33 7.80 7.02 -5.24
N ARG A 34 8.63 6.37 -4.43
CA ARG A 34 9.59 7.01 -3.54
C ARG A 34 10.98 6.41 -3.71
N THR A 35 11.98 7.22 -3.39
CA THR A 35 13.37 6.75 -3.27
C THR A 35 13.52 5.92 -2.00
N GLN A 36 14.14 4.76 -2.11
CA GLN A 36 14.34 3.85 -0.97
C GLN A 36 15.78 3.89 -0.46
N LYS A 37 15.94 3.83 0.86
CA LYS A 37 17.23 3.69 1.53
C LYS A 37 17.75 2.25 1.47
N GLU A 38 16.84 1.31 1.40
CA GLU A 38 17.09 -0.13 1.35
C GLU A 38 16.07 -0.80 0.42
N ILE A 39 16.34 -2.00 -0.07
CA ILE A 39 15.35 -2.76 -0.85
C ILE A 39 14.22 -3.18 0.07
N ILE A 40 13.00 -2.77 -0.26
CA ILE A 40 11.80 -3.06 0.53
C ILE A 40 10.81 -3.79 -0.36
N GLU A 41 10.46 -5.00 0.04
CA GLU A 41 9.46 -5.79 -0.65
C GLU A 41 8.03 -5.28 -0.38
N PRO A 42 7.05 -5.59 -1.25
CA PRO A 42 5.64 -5.24 -1.03
C PRO A 42 5.08 -5.81 0.28
N GLY A 43 4.19 -5.05 0.91
CA GLY A 43 3.49 -5.43 2.13
C GLY A 43 4.09 -4.89 3.43
N TYR A 44 5.15 -4.09 3.34
CA TYR A 44 5.78 -3.50 4.52
C TYR A 44 5.50 -2.01 4.66
N CYS A 45 5.24 -1.57 5.90
CA CYS A 45 5.15 -0.17 6.29
C CYS A 45 6.51 0.50 6.21
N VAL A 46 6.53 1.73 5.74
CA VAL A 46 7.76 2.53 5.64
C VAL A 46 7.62 3.88 6.33
N ALA A 47 8.76 4.37 6.81
CA ALA A 47 8.94 5.72 7.32
C ALA A 47 9.96 6.46 6.44
N SER A 48 9.94 7.78 6.45
CA SER A 48 10.90 8.62 5.72
C SER A 48 12.05 9.08 6.59
N THR A 49 13.21 9.20 5.98
CA THR A 49 14.34 9.98 6.49
C THR A 49 14.13 11.48 6.19
N ASP A 50 14.92 12.35 6.82
CA ASP A 50 14.85 13.80 6.61
C ASP A 50 15.16 14.22 5.14
N ASP A 51 15.92 13.40 4.41
CA ASP A 51 16.22 13.58 2.99
C ASP A 51 15.21 12.89 2.05
N GLY A 52 14.11 12.38 2.60
CA GLY A 52 12.96 11.85 1.85
C GLY A 52 13.10 10.42 1.35
N GLN A 53 14.14 9.69 1.72
CA GLN A 53 14.25 8.27 1.42
C GLN A 53 13.38 7.44 2.37
N VAL A 54 12.82 6.32 1.89
CA VAL A 54 12.00 5.46 2.72
C VAL A 54 12.76 4.22 3.21
N TYR A 55 12.42 3.77 4.40
CA TYR A 55 12.95 2.56 5.04
C TYR A 55 11.86 1.86 5.84
N LYS A 56 12.00 0.56 6.09
CA LYS A 56 11.02 -0.19 6.90
C LYS A 56 10.91 0.38 8.30
N THR A 57 9.68 0.49 8.82
CA THR A 57 9.45 0.89 10.21
C THR A 57 10.08 -0.12 11.17
N THR A 58 10.61 0.37 12.30
CA THR A 58 11.39 -0.44 13.25
C THR A 58 10.71 -0.60 14.60
N GLU A 59 9.70 0.22 14.90
CA GLU A 59 9.00 0.20 16.18
C GLU A 59 7.50 0.48 16.03
N LYS A 60 6.73 0.08 17.03
CA LYS A 60 5.30 0.34 17.11
C LYS A 60 5.03 1.84 17.26
N PHE A 61 4.01 2.35 16.57
CA PHE A 61 3.62 3.76 16.48
C PHE A 61 4.63 4.68 15.78
N GLN A 62 5.60 4.14 15.08
CA GLN A 62 6.44 4.96 14.21
C GLN A 62 5.58 5.67 13.17
N ALA A 63 5.92 6.92 12.82
CA ALA A 63 5.27 7.62 11.72
C ALA A 63 5.43 6.79 10.42
N CYS A 64 4.34 6.60 9.72
CA CYS A 64 4.30 5.76 8.51
C CYS A 64 3.84 6.58 7.32
N ASP A 65 4.63 6.57 6.24
CA ASP A 65 4.30 7.27 5.00
C ASP A 65 3.41 6.45 4.07
N GLY A 66 3.39 5.14 4.25
CA GLY A 66 2.60 4.22 3.43
C GLY A 66 3.04 2.77 3.58
N ILE A 67 2.42 1.91 2.80
CA ILE A 67 2.75 0.49 2.69
C ILE A 67 3.23 0.23 1.27
N VAL A 68 4.36 -0.45 1.09
CA VAL A 68 4.86 -0.80 -0.25
C VAL A 68 3.84 -1.71 -0.94
N SER A 69 3.43 -1.33 -2.15
CA SER A 69 2.35 -1.99 -2.89
C SER A 69 2.85 -2.77 -4.10
N ASP A 70 2.22 -3.93 -4.33
CA ASP A 70 2.24 -4.70 -5.58
C ASP A 70 0.80 -4.86 -6.16
N THR A 71 -0.17 -4.09 -5.64
CA THR A 71 -1.59 -4.19 -5.99
C THR A 71 -2.19 -2.87 -6.50
N PHE A 72 -1.36 -1.87 -6.76
CA PHE A 72 -1.83 -0.57 -7.21
C PHE A 72 -2.42 -0.63 -8.64
N GLY A 73 -3.51 0.09 -8.84
CA GLY A 73 -4.10 0.28 -10.17
C GLY A 73 -3.70 1.59 -10.84
N PHE A 74 -3.17 2.52 -10.04
CA PHE A 74 -2.66 3.80 -10.51
C PHE A 74 -1.45 4.22 -9.67
N ALA A 75 -0.39 4.68 -10.33
CA ALA A 75 0.81 5.16 -9.65
C ALA A 75 1.38 6.39 -10.33
N ILE A 76 2.04 7.24 -9.54
CA ILE A 76 2.72 8.45 -10.01
C ILE A 76 4.15 8.52 -9.48
N GLY A 77 4.98 9.32 -10.14
CA GLY A 77 6.30 9.70 -9.67
C GLY A 77 7.40 8.67 -9.91
N GLU A 78 7.18 7.66 -10.78
CA GLU A 78 8.23 6.72 -11.14
C GLU A 78 9.35 7.43 -11.90
N THR A 79 10.59 7.25 -11.42
CA THR A 79 11.82 7.73 -12.06
C THR A 79 12.90 6.65 -11.92
N ASP A 80 14.09 6.89 -12.47
CA ASP A 80 15.22 5.96 -12.29
C ASP A 80 15.65 5.83 -10.82
N GLU A 81 15.39 6.84 -9.99
CA GLU A 81 15.73 6.87 -8.57
C GLU A 81 14.56 6.50 -7.65
N CYS A 82 13.32 6.76 -8.10
CA CYS A 82 12.09 6.50 -7.34
C CYS A 82 11.43 5.22 -7.85
N LYS A 83 11.70 4.08 -7.22
CA LYS A 83 11.26 2.74 -7.66
C LYS A 83 10.35 2.02 -6.66
N THR A 84 10.11 2.59 -5.49
CA THR A 84 9.29 1.97 -4.45
C THR A 84 7.88 2.55 -4.45
N PRO A 85 6.87 1.82 -4.95
CA PRO A 85 5.49 2.29 -4.96
C PRO A 85 4.88 2.15 -3.56
N LEU A 86 4.46 3.25 -2.96
CA LEU A 86 3.76 3.28 -1.68
C LEU A 86 2.27 3.49 -1.89
N ALA A 87 1.44 2.60 -1.36
CA ALA A 87 0.01 2.81 -1.27
C ALA A 87 -0.28 3.99 -0.32
N VAL A 88 -0.86 5.05 -0.86
CA VAL A 88 -1.25 6.26 -0.11
C VAL A 88 -2.77 6.40 0.04
N ALA A 89 -3.54 5.64 -0.73
CA ALA A 89 -4.99 5.56 -0.62
C ALA A 89 -5.49 4.23 -1.21
N GLY A 90 -6.61 3.73 -0.73
CA GLY A 90 -7.19 2.48 -1.22
C GLY A 90 -6.91 1.29 -0.31
N ARG A 91 -6.90 0.07 -0.88
CA ARG A 91 -6.59 -1.16 -0.15
C ARG A 91 -5.28 -1.75 -0.63
N VAL A 92 -4.43 -2.16 0.29
CA VAL A 92 -3.13 -2.77 0.00
C VAL A 92 -2.93 -4.01 0.88
N LEU A 93 -2.21 -5.00 0.36
CA LEU A 93 -1.81 -6.18 1.12
C LEU A 93 -0.62 -5.85 2.04
N ALA A 94 -0.77 -6.13 3.34
CA ALA A 94 0.27 -5.86 4.34
C ALA A 94 0.57 -7.07 5.22
N TYR A 95 1.84 -7.24 5.59
CA TYR A 95 2.23 -8.18 6.62
C TYR A 95 1.82 -7.66 7.99
N CYS A 96 1.27 -8.54 8.83
CA CYS A 96 0.89 -8.23 10.20
C CYS A 96 1.87 -8.83 11.22
N SER A 97 1.98 -8.18 12.37
CA SER A 97 2.77 -8.65 13.50
C SER A 97 1.96 -9.64 14.34
N GLY A 98 2.59 -10.70 14.80
CA GLY A 98 1.91 -11.76 15.57
C GLY A 98 1.12 -12.72 14.66
N ASN A 99 0.05 -13.30 15.21
CA ASN A 99 -0.77 -14.25 14.47
C ASN A 99 -1.80 -13.52 13.61
N ARG A 100 -1.88 -13.94 12.37
CA ARG A 100 -2.85 -13.41 11.40
C ARG A 100 -4.30 -13.61 11.84
N GLU A 101 -4.58 -14.70 12.53
CA GLU A 101 -5.90 -15.08 13.04
C GLU A 101 -6.42 -14.15 14.15
N ASP A 102 -5.52 -13.35 14.76
CA ASP A 102 -5.90 -12.35 15.77
C ASP A 102 -6.45 -11.06 15.16
N TYR A 103 -6.36 -10.91 13.82
CA TYR A 103 -6.85 -9.75 13.09
C TYR A 103 -8.24 -10.02 12.50
N HIS A 104 -9.12 -9.02 12.57
CA HIS A 104 -10.46 -9.07 12.03
C HIS A 104 -10.79 -7.81 11.25
N ALA A 105 -11.69 -7.92 10.27
CA ALA A 105 -12.19 -6.75 9.55
C ALA A 105 -12.73 -5.70 10.53
N GLY A 106 -12.31 -4.45 10.33
CA GLY A 106 -12.64 -3.34 11.24
C GLY A 106 -11.56 -3.03 12.28
N ASP A 107 -10.57 -3.91 12.50
CA ASP A 107 -9.46 -3.61 13.40
C ASP A 107 -8.62 -2.45 12.90
N THR A 108 -8.34 -1.50 13.78
CA THR A 108 -7.42 -0.38 13.50
C THR A 108 -5.98 -0.82 13.67
N VAL A 109 -5.12 -0.41 12.75
CA VAL A 109 -3.69 -0.77 12.76
C VAL A 109 -2.78 0.45 12.67
N CYS A 110 -1.63 0.33 13.31
CA CYS A 110 -0.48 1.24 13.19
C CYS A 110 0.71 0.51 12.58
N ALA A 111 1.75 1.27 12.21
CA ALA A 111 3.04 0.67 11.87
C ALA A 111 3.69 0.03 13.09
N GLY A 112 4.47 -1.01 12.86
CA GLY A 112 5.17 -1.75 13.88
C GLY A 112 6.59 -2.15 13.47
N PRO A 113 7.25 -2.96 14.29
CA PRO A 113 8.60 -3.43 14.00
C PRO A 113 8.64 -4.28 12.73
N GLU A 114 9.80 -4.30 12.09
CA GLU A 114 10.06 -5.02 10.83
C GLU A 114 9.15 -4.60 9.66
N GLY A 115 8.57 -3.38 9.72
CA GLY A 115 7.64 -2.90 8.69
C GLY A 115 6.26 -3.55 8.72
N LYS A 116 5.91 -4.33 9.74
CA LYS A 116 4.62 -5.02 9.84
C LYS A 116 3.57 -4.12 10.47
N VAL A 117 2.30 -4.28 10.10
CA VAL A 117 1.21 -3.59 10.79
C VAL A 117 0.94 -4.26 12.14
N CYS A 118 0.62 -3.45 13.14
CA CYS A 118 0.24 -3.88 14.48
C CYS A 118 -1.19 -3.45 14.80
N LYS A 119 -1.99 -4.37 15.35
CA LYS A 119 -3.33 -4.06 15.86
C LYS A 119 -3.23 -3.09 17.03
N MET A 120 -4.15 -2.12 17.07
CA MET A 120 -4.26 -1.13 18.13
C MET A 120 -5.45 -1.44 19.07
N THR A 121 -5.23 -1.26 20.36
CA THR A 121 -6.30 -1.27 21.36
C THR A 121 -7.08 0.05 21.32
N ARG A 122 -8.24 0.11 21.99
CA ARG A 122 -9.02 1.36 22.08
C ARG A 122 -8.26 2.48 22.81
N GLU A 123 -7.47 2.14 23.79
CA GLU A 123 -6.61 3.07 24.54
C GLU A 123 -5.52 3.63 23.63
N GLU A 124 -4.85 2.76 22.88
CA GLU A 124 -3.80 3.14 21.92
C GLU A 124 -4.35 4.04 20.80
N ILE A 125 -5.56 3.77 20.29
CA ILE A 125 -6.22 4.64 19.28
C ILE A 125 -6.46 6.06 19.82
N ARG A 126 -6.81 6.19 21.10
CA ARG A 126 -7.02 7.50 21.74
C ARG A 126 -5.71 8.23 22.02
N GLU A 127 -4.67 7.49 22.39
CA GLU A 127 -3.34 8.03 22.72
C GLU A 127 -2.54 8.41 21.46
N TRP A 128 -2.67 7.60 20.39
CA TRP A 128 -1.90 7.71 19.15
C TRP A 128 -2.75 7.84 17.88
N PRO A 129 -3.71 8.79 17.83
CA PRO A 129 -4.63 8.90 16.68
C PRO A 129 -3.94 9.29 15.37
N ASP A 130 -2.78 9.96 15.46
CA ASP A 130 -1.93 10.37 14.34
C ASP A 130 -1.00 9.25 13.83
N ARG A 131 -1.01 8.09 14.47
CA ARG A 131 -0.22 6.91 14.09
C ARG A 131 -1.05 5.81 13.44
N ILE A 132 -2.32 6.05 13.19
CA ILE A 132 -3.19 5.10 12.50
C ILE A 132 -2.78 5.01 11.03
N VAL A 133 -2.36 3.83 10.57
CA VAL A 133 -2.05 3.53 9.17
C VAL A 133 -3.32 3.20 8.40
N GLY A 134 -4.24 2.46 9.00
CA GLY A 134 -5.47 2.08 8.33
C GLY A 134 -6.36 1.16 9.16
N ILE A 135 -7.28 0.50 8.45
CA ILE A 135 -8.24 -0.45 9.01
C ILE A 135 -8.13 -1.76 8.23
N VAL A 136 -8.12 -2.89 8.93
CA VAL A 136 -8.22 -4.21 8.31
C VAL A 136 -9.54 -4.29 7.56
N SER A 137 -9.49 -4.55 6.25
CA SER A 137 -10.68 -4.68 5.42
C SER A 137 -11.04 -6.12 5.09
N GLU A 138 -10.05 -7.02 5.06
CA GLU A 138 -10.26 -8.42 4.72
C GLU A 138 -9.07 -9.27 5.18
N ILE A 139 -9.36 -10.51 5.59
CA ILE A 139 -8.38 -11.56 5.84
C ILE A 139 -8.51 -12.58 4.70
N PRO A 140 -7.67 -12.53 3.65
CA PRO A 140 -7.83 -13.37 2.48
C PRO A 140 -7.63 -14.86 2.79
N GLU A 141 -8.52 -15.71 2.30
CA GLU A 141 -8.34 -17.18 2.33
C GLU A 141 -7.79 -17.74 1.00
N TYR A 142 -7.59 -16.86 0.01
CA TYR A 142 -7.02 -17.20 -1.30
C TYR A 142 -5.53 -16.92 -1.34
N GLU A 143 -4.80 -17.61 -2.21
CA GLU A 143 -3.33 -17.51 -2.33
C GLU A 143 -2.87 -16.38 -3.26
N THR A 144 -3.67 -16.10 -4.31
CA THR A 144 -3.35 -15.06 -5.30
C THR A 144 -4.52 -14.11 -5.50
N TRP A 145 -4.21 -12.87 -5.90
CA TRP A 145 -5.20 -11.83 -6.17
C TRP A 145 -4.95 -11.15 -7.51
N GLY A 146 -6.05 -10.86 -8.21
CA GLY A 146 -6.05 -10.09 -9.46
C GLY A 146 -5.61 -10.91 -10.67
N THR A 147 -5.63 -10.25 -11.83
CA THR A 147 -5.20 -10.85 -13.11
C THR A 147 -3.70 -11.11 -13.17
N ASP A 148 -2.93 -10.36 -12.40
CA ASP A 148 -1.47 -10.50 -12.31
C ASP A 148 -1.04 -11.56 -11.29
N GLU A 149 -2.02 -12.27 -10.69
CA GLU A 149 -1.80 -13.34 -9.72
C GLU A 149 -0.86 -12.95 -8.56
N VAL A 150 -1.04 -11.74 -8.02
CA VAL A 150 -0.26 -11.25 -6.89
C VAL A 150 -0.38 -12.19 -5.71
N LEU A 151 0.76 -12.70 -5.23
CA LEU A 151 0.79 -13.64 -4.10
C LEU A 151 0.36 -12.93 -2.80
N VAL A 152 -0.68 -13.44 -2.15
CA VAL A 152 -1.13 -12.94 -0.83
C VAL A 152 -0.08 -13.23 0.24
N ASN A 153 0.52 -14.42 0.24
CA ASN A 153 1.64 -14.80 1.10
C ASN A 153 1.41 -14.46 2.59
N GLY A 154 0.21 -14.75 3.12
CA GLY A 154 -0.14 -14.48 4.51
C GLY A 154 -0.42 -13.02 4.85
N ARG A 155 -0.32 -12.10 3.88
CA ARG A 155 -0.70 -10.69 4.05
C ARG A 155 -2.21 -10.52 4.23
N ILE A 156 -2.61 -9.43 4.82
CA ILE A 156 -4.00 -9.03 5.03
C ILE A 156 -4.30 -7.72 4.30
N TRP A 157 -5.56 -7.50 3.89
CA TRP A 157 -5.96 -6.26 3.26
C TRP A 157 -6.14 -5.14 4.28
N ILE A 158 -5.40 -4.06 4.08
CA ILE A 158 -5.51 -2.83 4.85
C ILE A 158 -6.11 -1.74 3.97
N LYS A 159 -7.19 -1.13 4.41
CA LYS A 159 -7.68 0.13 3.85
C LYS A 159 -6.85 1.26 4.46
N VAL A 160 -5.98 1.86 3.67
CA VAL A 160 -5.10 2.97 4.09
C VAL A 160 -5.94 4.21 4.36
N LYS A 161 -5.57 4.96 5.39
CA LYS A 161 -6.20 6.24 5.76
C LYS A 161 -5.39 7.41 5.27
#